data_44304a4940e3fb5669540481ed7470ab
#
_entry.id   44304a4940e3fb5669540481ed7470ab
#
_cell.length_a   1.000
_cell.length_b   1.000
_cell.length_c   1.000
_cell.angle_alpha   90.00
_cell.angle_beta   90.00
_cell.angle_gamma   90.00
#
_symmetry.space_group_name_H-M   'P 1'
#
loop_
_entity.id
_entity.type
_entity.pdbx_description
1 polymer ?
#
loop_
_entity_poly.entity_id
_entity_poly.type
_entity_poly.pdbx_seq_one_letter_code
_entity_poly.pdbx_strand_id
1 'polypeptide(L)'
;MATETTEMTTTDVSLTKKIWQFFWRSWAIQDSWNYERQMNMGFLYGMVPTIDRCYPDENDPKQLEAKKEAYRRHMAFYNCTPQTSAFVLGLSASMEEQYAKDPESLNPDSINAIKTSLMGPLSGIGDSFFQGTIRVIAFGLGVQLAQQGSIMGPILAMLISIVPSALITWFAAKIGYQGGHEYLGKLQGGNTMDKLMYVCGIVGLMSVGAMIATLIGAMTPVTFSAGTVVIQDILDSIMPNMIPLALTGLMYWLIKKGVNTGGLLVIAIVGGIALSALGILA
;
A
#
# COMPACT_ATOMS: atom_id res chain seq x y z
N MET A 1 -21.23 16.98 41.14
CA MET A 1 -20.24 17.63 40.24
C MET A 1 -20.55 17.09 38.87
N ALA A 2 -21.23 17.84 38.05
CA ALA A 2 -21.54 17.47 36.67
C ALA A 2 -20.26 17.64 35.83
N THR A 3 -19.80 16.56 35.23
CA THR A 3 -18.72 16.58 34.23
C THR A 3 -19.28 17.26 32.98
N GLU A 4 -18.90 18.52 32.74
CA GLU A 4 -19.10 19.18 31.46
C GLU A 4 -18.29 18.40 30.40
N THR A 5 -18.97 17.58 29.64
CA THR A 5 -18.49 17.08 28.37
C THR A 5 -18.46 18.26 27.41
N THR A 6 -17.30 18.84 27.22
CA THR A 6 -17.06 19.86 26.21
C THR A 6 -17.28 19.19 24.84
N GLU A 7 -18.45 19.42 24.22
CA GLU A 7 -18.71 19.05 22.84
C GLU A 7 -17.69 19.78 21.94
N MET A 8 -16.73 19.04 21.43
CA MET A 8 -15.76 19.57 20.46
C MET A 8 -16.49 19.87 19.15
N THR A 9 -16.67 21.15 18.86
CA THR A 9 -17.31 21.66 17.63
C THR A 9 -16.40 21.36 16.44
N THR A 10 -16.60 20.20 15.80
CA THR A 10 -15.99 19.93 14.49
C THR A 10 -16.67 20.81 13.44
N THR A 11 -15.90 21.65 12.77
CA THR A 11 -16.39 22.43 11.63
C THR A 11 -16.89 21.48 10.54
N ASP A 12 -18.19 21.46 10.30
CA ASP A 12 -18.83 20.50 9.39
C ASP A 12 -18.51 20.89 7.94
N VAL A 13 -17.62 20.12 7.34
CA VAL A 13 -17.18 20.28 5.94
C VAL A 13 -17.86 19.20 5.10
N SER A 14 -18.45 19.59 3.96
CA SER A 14 -19.15 18.66 3.08
C SER A 14 -18.25 17.47 2.69
N LEU A 15 -18.84 16.26 2.61
CA LEU A 15 -18.17 15.03 2.23
C LEU A 15 -17.35 15.18 0.93
N THR A 16 -17.94 15.84 -0.07
CA THR A 16 -17.28 16.09 -1.36
C THR A 16 -15.98 16.88 -1.19
N LYS A 17 -15.96 17.90 -0.34
CA LYS A 17 -14.76 18.70 -0.08
C LYS A 17 -13.68 17.89 0.62
N LYS A 18 -14.04 17.00 1.57
CA LYS A 18 -13.11 16.08 2.23
C LYS A 18 -12.48 15.12 1.23
N ILE A 19 -13.29 14.50 0.35
CA ILE A 19 -12.78 13.57 -0.69
C ILE A 19 -11.81 14.29 -1.63
N TRP A 20 -12.14 15.51 -2.09
CA TRP A 20 -11.24 16.29 -2.93
C TRP A 20 -9.94 16.68 -2.22
N GLN A 21 -9.97 16.94 -0.91
CA GLN A 21 -8.75 17.18 -0.12
C GLN A 21 -7.86 15.93 -0.11
N PHE A 22 -8.42 14.74 0.14
CA PHE A 22 -7.64 13.50 0.09
C PHE A 22 -7.13 13.21 -1.31
N PHE A 23 -7.94 13.40 -2.33
CA PHE A 23 -7.54 13.21 -3.72
C PHE A 23 -6.32 14.05 -4.07
N TRP A 24 -6.38 15.37 -3.92
CA TRP A 24 -5.27 16.24 -4.30
C TRP A 24 -4.03 16.06 -3.44
N ARG A 25 -4.19 15.84 -2.13
CA ARG A 25 -3.06 15.69 -1.22
C ARG A 25 -2.38 14.32 -1.35
N SER A 26 -3.08 13.28 -1.79
CA SER A 26 -2.48 11.98 -2.04
C SER A 26 -1.51 11.97 -3.23
N TRP A 27 -1.62 12.92 -4.16
CA TRP A 27 -0.64 13.06 -5.25
C TRP A 27 0.74 13.49 -4.75
N ALA A 28 0.80 14.23 -3.64
CA ALA A 28 2.05 14.65 -2.99
C ALA A 28 2.61 13.62 -1.99
N ILE A 29 2.05 12.40 -1.94
CA ILE A 29 2.40 11.44 -0.88
C ILE A 29 3.86 10.97 -0.95
N GLN A 30 4.48 11.03 -2.12
CA GLN A 30 5.88 10.64 -2.35
C GLN A 30 6.86 11.82 -2.35
N ASP A 31 6.39 13.08 -2.31
CA ASP A 31 7.24 14.27 -2.50
C ASP A 31 8.31 14.42 -1.41
N SER A 32 8.06 13.86 -0.23
CA SER A 32 8.96 13.88 0.92
C SER A 32 9.42 12.48 1.35
N TRP A 33 9.62 11.58 0.38
CA TRP A 33 10.06 10.23 0.65
C TRP A 33 11.44 10.19 1.33
N ASN A 34 11.59 9.33 2.33
CA ASN A 34 12.83 9.15 3.07
C ASN A 34 13.08 7.68 3.42
N TYR A 35 14.35 7.31 3.65
CA TYR A 35 14.72 5.91 3.94
C TYR A 35 14.18 5.39 5.26
N GLU A 36 14.03 6.24 6.28
CA GLU A 36 13.69 5.82 7.64
C GLU A 36 12.22 5.46 7.76
N ARG A 37 11.33 6.31 7.23
CA ARG A 37 9.88 6.20 7.42
C ARG A 37 9.08 6.27 6.12
N GLN A 38 9.75 6.19 4.99
CA GLN A 38 9.21 6.16 3.64
C GLN A 38 8.32 7.38 3.32
N MET A 39 7.03 7.21 3.16
CA MET A 39 6.05 8.22 2.75
C MET A 39 5.33 8.87 3.94
N ASN A 40 5.85 8.73 5.16
CA ASN A 40 5.16 9.18 6.37
C ASN A 40 4.79 10.67 6.37
N MET A 41 5.68 11.54 5.87
CA MET A 41 5.43 12.99 5.81
C MET A 41 4.33 13.33 4.79
N GLY A 42 4.32 12.66 3.63
CA GLY A 42 3.26 12.82 2.64
C GLY A 42 1.91 12.31 3.16
N PHE A 43 1.91 11.22 3.94
CA PHE A 43 0.71 10.74 4.60
C PHE A 43 0.20 11.75 5.64
N LEU A 44 1.08 12.27 6.49
CA LEU A 44 0.72 13.33 7.44
C LEU A 44 0.19 14.57 6.71
N TYR A 45 0.83 15.01 5.63
CA TYR A 45 0.35 16.12 4.82
C TYR A 45 -1.10 15.90 4.35
N GLY A 46 -1.44 14.67 3.96
CA GLY A 46 -2.82 14.28 3.64
C GLY A 46 -3.78 14.40 4.83
N MET A 47 -3.31 14.10 6.04
CA MET A 47 -4.11 14.11 7.27
C MET A 47 -4.27 15.48 7.91
N VAL A 48 -3.36 16.44 7.67
CA VAL A 48 -3.35 17.78 8.28
C VAL A 48 -4.74 18.45 8.32
N PRO A 49 -5.50 18.55 7.20
CA PRO A 49 -6.79 19.22 7.24
C PRO A 49 -7.83 18.53 8.12
N THR A 50 -7.70 17.22 8.32
CA THR A 50 -8.59 16.48 9.22
C THR A 50 -8.20 16.74 10.66
N ILE A 51 -6.92 16.66 10.99
CA ILE A 51 -6.41 16.90 12.35
C ILE A 51 -6.74 18.33 12.80
N ASP A 52 -6.55 19.33 11.92
CA ASP A 52 -6.88 20.73 12.23
C ASP A 52 -8.37 20.95 12.47
N ARG A 53 -9.24 20.18 11.82
CA ARG A 53 -10.69 20.22 12.09
C ARG A 53 -11.07 19.51 13.37
N CYS A 54 -10.37 18.43 13.72
CA CYS A 54 -10.62 17.68 14.94
C CYS A 54 -10.21 18.48 16.18
N TYR A 55 -9.16 19.27 16.09
CA TYR A 55 -8.56 20.02 17.20
C TYR A 55 -8.34 21.49 16.80
N PRO A 56 -9.42 22.29 16.68
CA PRO A 56 -9.33 23.65 16.14
C PRO A 56 -8.82 24.71 17.12
N ASP A 57 -8.95 24.50 18.44
CA ASP A 57 -8.53 25.47 19.45
C ASP A 57 -7.11 25.18 19.96
N GLU A 58 -6.15 25.93 19.44
CA GLU A 58 -4.74 25.84 19.86
C GLU A 58 -4.45 26.53 21.20
N ASN A 59 -5.40 27.33 21.73
CA ASN A 59 -5.26 27.97 23.03
C ASN A 59 -5.69 27.03 24.18
N ASP A 60 -6.48 26.00 23.89
CA ASP A 60 -6.82 24.94 24.85
C ASP A 60 -5.65 23.95 24.98
N PRO A 61 -4.97 23.86 26.14
CA PRO A 61 -3.84 22.95 26.32
C PRO A 61 -4.19 21.48 26.06
N LYS A 62 -5.45 21.06 26.31
CA LYS A 62 -5.90 19.69 26.06
C LYS A 62 -6.02 19.39 24.58
N GLN A 63 -6.64 20.31 23.82
CA GLN A 63 -6.75 20.16 22.38
C GLN A 63 -5.38 20.24 21.70
N LEU A 64 -4.51 21.14 22.16
CA LEU A 64 -3.15 21.24 21.62
C LEU A 64 -2.35 19.96 21.82
N GLU A 65 -2.44 19.33 23.00
CA GLU A 65 -1.72 18.05 23.23
C GLU A 65 -2.32 16.91 22.41
N ALA A 66 -3.65 16.79 22.33
CA ALA A 66 -4.32 15.81 21.48
C ALA A 66 -3.95 16.00 19.99
N LYS A 67 -3.86 17.26 19.52
CA LYS A 67 -3.39 17.60 18.18
C LYS A 67 -1.95 17.11 17.94
N LYS A 68 -1.04 17.36 18.86
CA LYS A 68 0.36 16.88 18.79
C LYS A 68 0.46 15.36 18.76
N GLU A 69 -0.36 14.68 19.56
CA GLU A 69 -0.40 13.21 19.54
C GLU A 69 -0.94 12.68 18.22
N ALA A 70 -1.97 13.29 17.63
CA ALA A 70 -2.46 12.94 16.30
C ALA A 70 -1.36 13.12 15.24
N TYR A 71 -0.61 14.22 15.27
CA TYR A 71 0.53 14.43 14.39
C TYR A 71 1.60 13.35 14.57
N ARG A 72 1.99 13.02 15.80
CA ARG A 72 2.98 11.95 16.09
C ARG A 72 2.51 10.59 15.57
N ARG A 73 1.25 10.24 15.78
CA ARG A 73 0.63 9.00 15.32
C ARG A 73 0.71 8.85 13.79
N HIS A 74 0.44 9.93 13.06
CA HIS A 74 0.47 9.90 11.60
C HIS A 74 1.87 10.07 11.00
N MET A 75 2.88 10.45 11.79
CA MET A 75 4.30 10.43 11.42
C MET A 75 4.95 9.04 11.52
N ALA A 76 4.24 8.01 11.96
CA ALA A 76 4.72 6.64 11.95
C ALA A 76 5.01 6.18 10.50
N PHE A 77 5.84 5.14 10.39
CA PHE A 77 6.19 4.52 9.09
C PHE A 77 4.96 4.30 8.20
N TYR A 78 5.10 4.67 6.95
CA TYR A 78 4.08 4.45 5.93
C TYR A 78 4.70 4.25 4.56
N ASN A 79 4.32 3.19 3.86
CA ASN A 79 4.68 2.94 2.47
C ASN A 79 3.56 2.19 1.77
N CYS A 80 3.04 2.75 0.71
CA CYS A 80 1.96 2.16 -0.08
C CYS A 80 1.97 2.72 -1.50
N THR A 81 1.36 2.02 -2.45
CA THR A 81 1.17 2.57 -3.80
C THR A 81 0.39 3.89 -3.72
N PRO A 82 0.85 4.99 -4.36
CA PRO A 82 0.23 6.31 -4.23
C PRO A 82 -1.28 6.33 -4.49
N GLN A 83 -1.73 5.65 -5.53
CA GLN A 83 -3.13 5.62 -5.95
C GLN A 83 -4.05 4.96 -4.89
N THR A 84 -3.56 3.91 -4.23
CA THR A 84 -4.30 3.20 -3.18
C THR A 84 -4.15 3.86 -1.81
N SER A 85 -3.14 4.71 -1.62
CA SER A 85 -2.92 5.45 -0.37
C SER A 85 -4.08 6.38 -0.02
N ALA A 86 -4.81 6.87 -1.00
CA ALA A 86 -6.00 7.70 -0.78
C ALA A 86 -7.10 6.97 0.01
N PHE A 87 -7.21 5.63 -0.15
CA PHE A 87 -8.10 4.80 0.65
C PHE A 87 -7.69 4.82 2.13
N VAL A 88 -6.40 4.60 2.41
CA VAL A 88 -5.88 4.58 3.79
C VAL A 88 -6.00 5.97 4.44
N LEU A 89 -5.77 7.05 3.67
CA LEU A 89 -5.99 8.43 4.14
C LEU A 89 -7.44 8.66 4.54
N GLY A 90 -8.39 8.29 3.68
CA GLY A 90 -9.81 8.43 3.95
C GLY A 90 -10.26 7.65 5.18
N LEU A 91 -9.82 6.39 5.29
CA LEU A 91 -10.12 5.52 6.43
C LEU A 91 -9.53 6.07 7.73
N SER A 92 -8.25 6.44 7.72
CA SER A 92 -7.58 7.01 8.90
C SER A 92 -8.22 8.32 9.33
N ALA A 93 -8.63 9.17 8.37
CA ALA A 93 -9.32 10.43 8.66
C ALA A 93 -10.68 10.21 9.32
N SER A 94 -11.45 9.24 8.86
CA SER A 94 -12.72 8.86 9.47
C SER A 94 -12.56 8.37 10.91
N MET A 95 -11.52 7.55 11.15
CA MET A 95 -11.21 7.05 12.50
C MET A 95 -10.73 8.18 13.43
N GLU A 96 -9.91 9.11 12.93
CA GLU A 96 -9.43 10.26 13.71
C GLU A 96 -10.59 11.19 14.08
N GLU A 97 -11.51 11.46 13.15
CA GLU A 97 -12.72 12.27 13.42
C GLU A 97 -13.64 11.60 14.47
N GLN A 98 -13.73 10.27 14.47
CA GLN A 98 -14.49 9.58 15.49
C GLN A 98 -13.80 9.61 16.84
N TYR A 99 -12.49 9.32 16.89
CA TYR A 99 -11.72 9.39 18.13
C TYR A 99 -11.77 10.79 18.77
N ALA A 100 -11.69 11.85 17.95
CA ALA A 100 -11.81 13.23 18.43
C ALA A 100 -13.19 13.54 19.02
N LYS A 101 -14.27 12.93 18.49
CA LYS A 101 -15.64 13.10 19.00
C LYS A 101 -15.88 12.31 20.29
N ASP A 102 -15.39 11.09 20.36
CA ASP A 102 -15.57 10.18 21.48
C ASP A 102 -14.27 9.36 21.69
N PRO A 103 -13.36 9.84 22.56
CA PRO A 103 -12.09 9.17 22.82
C PRO A 103 -12.24 7.76 23.44
N GLU A 104 -13.39 7.44 24.03
CA GLU A 104 -13.65 6.12 24.60
C GLU A 104 -14.13 5.11 23.56
N SER A 105 -14.60 5.57 22.40
CA SER A 105 -15.14 4.73 21.34
C SER A 105 -14.08 3.93 20.58
N LEU A 106 -12.82 4.37 20.59
CA LEU A 106 -11.75 3.79 19.79
C LEU A 106 -10.39 3.92 20.48
N ASN A 107 -9.63 2.82 20.53
CA ASN A 107 -8.23 2.90 20.92
C ASN A 107 -7.41 3.62 19.82
N PRO A 108 -6.68 4.70 20.10
CA PRO A 108 -5.90 5.44 19.12
C PRO A 108 -4.82 4.59 18.42
N ASP A 109 -4.29 3.55 19.09
CA ASP A 109 -3.34 2.62 18.49
C ASP A 109 -3.96 1.80 17.35
N SER A 110 -5.28 1.58 17.38
CA SER A 110 -6.01 0.89 16.30
C SER A 110 -5.92 1.64 14.97
N ILE A 111 -5.84 2.97 14.98
CA ILE A 111 -5.68 3.78 13.77
C ILE A 111 -4.36 3.43 13.07
N ASN A 112 -3.30 3.33 13.84
CA ASN A 112 -1.99 2.96 13.29
C ASN A 112 -1.90 1.47 12.90
N ALA A 113 -2.54 0.60 13.66
CA ALA A 113 -2.62 -0.84 13.36
C ALA A 113 -3.32 -1.10 12.02
N ILE A 114 -4.45 -0.45 11.76
CA ILE A 114 -5.16 -0.54 10.47
C ILE A 114 -4.31 0.02 9.33
N LYS A 115 -3.75 1.21 9.52
CA LYS A 115 -2.86 1.83 8.54
C LYS A 115 -1.74 0.87 8.13
N THR A 116 -1.11 0.21 9.11
CA THR A 116 -0.01 -0.73 8.89
C THR A 116 -0.47 -2.02 8.21
N SER A 117 -1.61 -2.58 8.63
CA SER A 117 -2.14 -3.83 8.06
C SER A 117 -2.56 -3.70 6.59
N LEU A 118 -2.98 -2.51 6.17
CA LEU A 118 -3.40 -2.23 4.81
C LEU A 118 -2.24 -1.93 3.84
N MET A 119 -1.07 -1.54 4.34
CA MET A 119 0.07 -1.18 3.49
C MET A 119 0.46 -2.30 2.53
N GLY A 120 0.71 -3.50 3.03
CA GLY A 120 1.14 -4.65 2.23
C GLY A 120 0.13 -5.03 1.13
N PRO A 121 -1.12 -5.34 1.48
CA PRO A 121 -2.15 -5.69 0.51
C PRO A 121 -2.37 -4.64 -0.57
N LEU A 122 -2.49 -3.37 -0.17
CA LEU A 122 -2.75 -2.29 -1.12
C LEU A 122 -1.52 -1.94 -1.97
N SER A 123 -0.31 -2.10 -1.44
CA SER A 123 0.91 -1.99 -2.25
C SER A 123 0.99 -3.12 -3.27
N GLY A 124 0.78 -4.37 -2.85
CA GLY A 124 0.87 -5.52 -3.75
C GLY A 124 -0.09 -5.41 -4.94
N ILE A 125 -1.37 -5.09 -4.67
CA ILE A 125 -2.37 -4.87 -5.71
C ILE A 125 -2.04 -3.63 -6.55
N GLY A 126 -1.72 -2.52 -5.90
CA GLY A 126 -1.46 -1.26 -6.57
C GLY A 126 -0.24 -1.30 -7.47
N ASP A 127 0.88 -1.83 -7.00
CA ASP A 127 2.12 -1.92 -7.77
C ASP A 127 1.96 -2.85 -8.97
N SER A 128 1.33 -4.01 -8.81
CA SER A 128 1.05 -4.94 -9.92
C SER A 128 0.17 -4.29 -10.97
N PHE A 129 -0.87 -3.57 -10.58
CA PHE A 129 -1.81 -2.95 -11.48
C PHE A 129 -1.25 -1.68 -12.15
N PHE A 130 -0.76 -0.71 -11.36
CA PHE A 130 -0.31 0.58 -11.90
C PHE A 130 1.09 0.50 -12.50
N GLN A 131 2.06 -0.12 -11.81
CA GLN A 131 3.43 -0.18 -12.27
C GLN A 131 3.66 -1.35 -13.23
N GLY A 132 3.13 -2.52 -12.91
CA GLY A 132 3.31 -3.74 -13.69
C GLY A 132 2.44 -3.83 -14.94
N THR A 133 1.23 -3.26 -14.94
CA THR A 133 0.30 -3.40 -16.06
C THR A 133 0.06 -2.09 -16.80
N ILE A 134 -0.54 -1.10 -16.14
CA ILE A 134 -0.95 0.15 -16.81
C ILE A 134 0.26 0.88 -17.38
N ARG A 135 1.34 1.01 -16.61
CA ARG A 135 2.55 1.71 -17.06
C ARG A 135 3.21 1.00 -18.24
N VAL A 136 3.31 -0.32 -18.20
CA VAL A 136 3.91 -1.11 -19.30
C VAL A 136 3.11 -0.93 -20.59
N ILE A 137 1.78 -1.04 -20.53
CA ILE A 137 0.90 -0.84 -21.69
C ILE A 137 1.02 0.60 -22.20
N ALA A 138 0.93 1.58 -21.30
CA ALA A 138 0.97 3.01 -21.67
C ALA A 138 2.27 3.37 -22.40
N PHE A 139 3.41 2.98 -21.83
CA PHE A 139 4.71 3.28 -22.42
C PHE A 139 4.99 2.42 -23.67
N GLY A 140 4.58 1.15 -23.69
CA GLY A 140 4.72 0.29 -24.86
C GLY A 140 4.03 0.88 -26.09
N LEU A 141 2.75 1.26 -25.96
CA LEU A 141 2.00 1.91 -27.03
C LEU A 141 2.54 3.31 -27.36
N GLY A 142 2.90 4.09 -26.33
CA GLY A 142 3.44 5.43 -26.50
C GLY A 142 4.75 5.45 -27.28
N VAL A 143 5.69 4.57 -26.94
CA VAL A 143 6.99 4.44 -27.64
C VAL A 143 6.79 3.98 -29.08
N GLN A 144 5.93 3.01 -29.34
CA GLN A 144 5.65 2.51 -30.67
C GLN A 144 5.13 3.62 -31.61
N LEU A 145 4.19 4.44 -31.14
CA LEU A 145 3.68 5.58 -31.92
C LEU A 145 4.71 6.70 -32.06
N ALA A 146 5.52 6.97 -31.03
CA ALA A 146 6.57 7.98 -31.09
C ALA A 146 7.68 7.60 -32.09
N GLN A 147 8.05 6.33 -32.19
CA GLN A 147 9.00 5.82 -33.20
C GLN A 147 8.50 6.00 -34.62
N GLN A 148 7.19 6.07 -34.83
CA GLN A 148 6.59 6.41 -36.15
C GLN A 148 6.51 7.93 -36.40
N GLY A 149 7.10 8.75 -35.53
CA GLY A 149 7.08 10.22 -35.62
C GLY A 149 5.76 10.85 -35.16
N SER A 150 4.85 10.08 -34.52
CA SER A 150 3.56 10.60 -34.11
C SER A 150 3.61 11.21 -32.70
N ILE A 151 3.19 12.47 -32.56
CA ILE A 151 3.05 13.18 -31.29
C ILE A 151 1.93 12.56 -30.41
N MET A 152 1.08 11.74 -31.01
CA MET A 152 0.03 11.02 -30.27
C MET A 152 0.61 9.98 -29.30
N GLY A 153 1.84 9.52 -29.50
CA GLY A 153 2.50 8.56 -28.61
C GLY A 153 2.59 9.03 -27.17
N PRO A 154 3.27 10.14 -26.87
CA PRO A 154 3.33 10.71 -25.53
C PRO A 154 1.95 11.06 -24.93
N ILE A 155 1.05 11.62 -25.75
CA ILE A 155 -0.30 11.98 -25.29
C ILE A 155 -1.08 10.74 -24.84
N LEU A 156 -1.06 9.67 -25.63
CA LEU A 156 -1.74 8.43 -25.31
C LEU A 156 -1.15 7.76 -24.06
N ALA A 157 0.19 7.75 -23.95
CA ALA A 157 0.87 7.24 -22.75
C ALA A 157 0.46 7.99 -21.48
N MET A 158 0.37 9.32 -21.55
CA MET A 158 -0.09 10.15 -20.45
C MET A 158 -1.57 9.85 -20.09
N LEU A 159 -2.46 9.78 -21.07
CA LEU A 159 -3.89 9.52 -20.82
C LEU A 159 -4.10 8.14 -20.21
N ILE A 160 -3.46 7.09 -20.74
CA ILE A 160 -3.58 5.72 -20.21
C ILE A 160 -3.02 5.64 -18.78
N SER A 161 -1.97 6.39 -18.45
CA SER A 161 -1.38 6.38 -17.11
C SER A 161 -2.18 7.23 -16.11
N ILE A 162 -2.58 8.45 -16.48
CA ILE A 162 -3.16 9.44 -15.56
C ILE A 162 -4.65 9.17 -15.30
N VAL A 163 -5.44 8.85 -16.35
CA VAL A 163 -6.90 8.74 -16.19
C VAL A 163 -7.29 7.61 -15.23
N PRO A 164 -6.80 6.36 -15.38
CA PRO A 164 -7.12 5.31 -14.41
C PRO A 164 -6.57 5.63 -13.01
N SER A 165 -5.36 6.21 -12.92
CA SER A 165 -4.78 6.60 -11.64
C SER A 165 -5.66 7.62 -10.90
N ALA A 166 -6.12 8.67 -11.61
CA ALA A 166 -6.99 9.69 -11.02
C ALA A 166 -8.35 9.13 -10.59
N LEU A 167 -8.97 8.33 -11.43
CA LEU A 167 -10.27 7.71 -11.11
C LEU A 167 -10.16 6.82 -9.88
N ILE A 168 -9.17 5.92 -9.84
CA ILE A 168 -8.99 5.00 -8.71
C ILE A 168 -8.63 5.76 -7.44
N THR A 169 -7.77 6.77 -7.50
CA THR A 169 -7.44 7.60 -6.35
C THR A 169 -8.68 8.30 -5.77
N TRP A 170 -9.55 8.84 -6.63
CA TRP A 170 -10.78 9.49 -6.19
C TRP A 170 -11.77 8.51 -5.55
N PHE A 171 -12.00 7.35 -6.20
CA PHE A 171 -12.87 6.31 -5.64
C PHE A 171 -12.29 5.71 -4.35
N ALA A 172 -10.99 5.50 -4.29
CA ALA A 172 -10.29 5.02 -3.11
C ALA A 172 -10.47 5.97 -1.92
N ALA A 173 -10.30 7.28 -2.12
CA ALA A 173 -10.55 8.28 -1.09
C ALA A 173 -12.00 8.25 -0.59
N LYS A 174 -12.96 8.15 -1.51
CA LYS A 174 -14.39 8.09 -1.19
C LYS A 174 -14.74 6.85 -0.39
N ILE A 175 -14.35 5.67 -0.89
CA ILE A 175 -14.67 4.39 -0.26
C ILE A 175 -13.96 4.28 1.09
N GLY A 176 -12.71 4.72 1.21
CA GLY A 176 -11.96 4.71 2.46
C GLY A 176 -12.64 5.55 3.54
N TYR A 177 -13.02 6.78 3.22
CA TYR A 177 -13.66 7.67 4.18
C TYR A 177 -15.07 7.21 4.56
N GLN A 178 -15.91 6.84 3.60
CA GLN A 178 -17.27 6.35 3.86
C GLN A 178 -17.26 5.00 4.58
N GLY A 179 -16.41 4.08 4.13
CA GLY A 179 -16.24 2.77 4.76
C GLY A 179 -15.77 2.88 6.20
N GLY A 180 -14.92 3.84 6.52
CA GLY A 180 -14.52 4.14 7.89
C GLY A 180 -15.73 4.49 8.78
N HIS A 181 -16.59 5.39 8.35
CA HIS A 181 -17.79 5.78 9.12
C HIS A 181 -18.81 4.65 9.30
N GLU A 182 -19.11 3.89 8.26
CA GLU A 182 -20.04 2.76 8.36
C GLU A 182 -19.48 1.61 9.21
N TYR A 183 -18.17 1.39 9.08
CA TYR A 183 -17.49 0.29 9.74
C TYR A 183 -17.33 0.54 11.23
N LEU A 184 -17.03 1.78 11.61
CA LEU A 184 -16.86 2.16 13.01
C LEU A 184 -18.16 2.06 13.79
N GLY A 185 -19.31 2.35 13.16
CA GLY A 185 -20.64 2.09 13.77
C GLY A 185 -20.91 0.59 14.04
N LYS A 186 -20.23 -0.31 13.31
CA LYS A 186 -20.32 -1.78 13.52
C LYS A 186 -19.21 -2.33 14.42
N LEU A 187 -18.10 -1.59 14.61
CA LEU A 187 -16.96 -1.99 15.45
C LEU A 187 -17.25 -1.99 16.94
N GLN A 188 -18.28 -1.27 17.40
CA GLN A 188 -18.74 -1.33 18.79
C GLN A 188 -19.25 -2.72 19.20
N GLY A 189 -19.31 -3.69 18.27
CA GLY A 189 -19.72 -5.10 18.45
C GLY A 189 -18.58 -6.14 18.50
N GLY A 190 -17.36 -5.78 18.84
CA GLY A 190 -16.38 -6.71 19.49
C GLY A 190 -15.55 -7.68 18.62
N ASN A 191 -15.75 -7.95 17.33
CA ASN A 191 -14.93 -8.94 16.57
C ASN A 191 -14.67 -8.53 15.12
N THR A 192 -15.03 -7.33 14.76
CA THR A 192 -15.04 -6.90 13.34
C THR A 192 -13.66 -6.43 12.89
N MET A 193 -12.87 -5.86 13.84
CA MET A 193 -11.48 -5.44 13.55
C MET A 193 -10.58 -6.64 13.25
N ASP A 194 -10.67 -7.69 14.06
CA ASP A 194 -9.90 -8.93 13.85
C ASP A 194 -10.27 -9.58 12.51
N LYS A 195 -11.57 -9.56 12.14
CA LYS A 195 -12.03 -10.03 10.83
C LYS A 195 -11.47 -9.19 9.68
N LEU A 196 -11.46 -7.85 9.81
CA LEU A 196 -10.87 -6.97 8.80
C LEU A 196 -9.38 -7.25 8.63
N MET A 197 -8.62 -7.28 9.72
CA MET A 197 -7.20 -7.61 9.67
C MET A 197 -6.94 -8.99 9.09
N TYR A 198 -7.76 -9.98 9.40
CA TYR A 198 -7.69 -11.32 8.84
C TYR A 198 -7.93 -11.32 7.32
N VAL A 199 -8.99 -10.66 6.84
CA VAL A 199 -9.30 -10.54 5.41
C VAL A 199 -8.19 -9.77 4.68
N CYS A 200 -7.71 -8.65 5.22
CA CYS A 200 -6.58 -7.90 4.67
C CYS A 200 -5.31 -8.77 4.61
N GLY A 201 -5.06 -9.59 5.62
CA GLY A 201 -3.96 -10.54 5.64
C GLY A 201 -4.04 -11.57 4.51
N ILE A 202 -5.23 -12.15 4.27
CA ILE A 202 -5.46 -13.09 3.17
C ILE A 202 -5.20 -12.40 1.81
N VAL A 203 -5.81 -11.24 1.58
CA VAL A 203 -5.63 -10.48 0.33
C VAL A 203 -4.15 -10.10 0.13
N GLY A 204 -3.45 -9.73 1.21
CA GLY A 204 -2.01 -9.46 1.18
C GLY A 204 -1.19 -10.68 0.76
N LEU A 205 -1.45 -11.84 1.34
CA LEU A 205 -0.77 -13.08 0.98
C LEU A 205 -1.07 -13.50 -0.46
N MET A 206 -2.31 -13.35 -0.92
CA MET A 206 -2.67 -13.60 -2.31
C MET A 206 -1.92 -12.66 -3.26
N SER A 207 -1.83 -11.38 -2.93
CA SER A 207 -1.08 -10.39 -3.72
C SER A 207 0.42 -10.71 -3.77
N VAL A 208 1.03 -11.09 -2.65
CA VAL A 208 2.43 -11.54 -2.60
C VAL A 208 2.62 -12.78 -3.45
N GLY A 209 1.72 -13.76 -3.38
CA GLY A 209 1.76 -14.95 -4.23
C GLY A 209 1.70 -14.62 -5.72
N ALA A 210 0.80 -13.73 -6.11
CA ALA A 210 0.69 -13.24 -7.48
C ALA A 210 1.97 -12.52 -7.96
N MET A 211 2.58 -11.70 -7.09
CA MET A 211 3.85 -11.03 -7.38
C MET A 211 5.00 -12.03 -7.55
N ILE A 212 5.11 -13.05 -6.71
CA ILE A 212 6.10 -14.12 -6.86
C ILE A 212 5.96 -14.79 -8.22
N ALA A 213 4.72 -15.13 -8.61
CA ALA A 213 4.44 -15.80 -9.88
C ALA A 213 4.70 -14.94 -11.12
N THR A 214 4.59 -13.62 -11.01
CA THR A 214 4.71 -12.70 -12.16
C THR A 214 6.05 -11.99 -12.27
N LEU A 215 6.74 -11.73 -11.15
CA LEU A 215 7.98 -10.95 -11.14
C LEU A 215 9.24 -11.80 -11.08
N ILE A 216 9.16 -13.04 -10.55
CA ILE A 216 10.29 -13.93 -10.47
C ILE A 216 10.25 -14.90 -11.65
N GLY A 217 11.03 -14.60 -12.70
CA GLY A 217 11.10 -15.42 -13.91
C GLY A 217 12.13 -16.57 -13.83
N ALA A 218 12.51 -17.04 -12.64
CA ALA A 218 13.50 -18.10 -12.48
C ALA A 218 12.98 -19.46 -12.97
N MET A 219 13.70 -20.09 -13.89
CA MET A 219 13.39 -21.40 -14.46
C MET A 219 14.62 -22.30 -14.39
N THR A 220 14.44 -23.61 -14.55
CA THR A 220 15.57 -24.54 -14.67
C THR A 220 15.74 -25.04 -16.09
N PRO A 221 16.94 -24.87 -16.70
CA PRO A 221 17.23 -25.41 -18.02
C PRO A 221 17.67 -26.90 -17.98
N VAL A 222 17.67 -27.53 -16.81
CA VAL A 222 18.16 -28.89 -16.63
C VAL A 222 17.26 -29.89 -17.36
N THR A 223 17.89 -30.72 -18.19
CA THR A 223 17.24 -31.79 -18.94
C THR A 223 17.90 -33.15 -18.69
N PHE A 224 17.13 -34.21 -18.73
CA PHE A 224 17.60 -35.58 -18.64
C PHE A 224 17.40 -36.34 -19.96
N SER A 225 18.08 -37.49 -20.10
CA SER A 225 17.95 -38.40 -21.27
C SER A 225 18.18 -37.69 -22.62
N ALA A 226 19.30 -37.01 -22.77
CA ALA A 226 19.68 -36.33 -24.02
C ALA A 226 18.63 -35.30 -24.50
N GLY A 227 17.98 -34.57 -23.54
CA GLY A 227 17.05 -33.49 -23.84
C GLY A 227 15.58 -33.91 -23.98
N THR A 228 15.25 -35.19 -23.80
CA THR A 228 13.87 -35.66 -23.95
C THR A 228 12.98 -35.37 -22.73
N VAL A 229 13.58 -35.12 -21.56
CA VAL A 229 12.84 -34.81 -20.32
C VAL A 229 13.32 -33.46 -19.80
N VAL A 230 12.45 -32.47 -19.85
CA VAL A 230 12.66 -31.11 -19.30
C VAL A 230 12.15 -31.08 -17.88
N ILE A 231 13.01 -30.79 -16.90
CA ILE A 231 12.62 -30.75 -15.48
C ILE A 231 11.58 -29.64 -15.24
N GLN A 232 11.72 -28.49 -15.90
CA GLN A 232 10.76 -27.39 -15.78
C GLN A 232 9.33 -27.84 -16.11
N ASP A 233 9.13 -28.63 -17.18
CA ASP A 233 7.80 -29.11 -17.58
C ASP A 233 7.18 -30.04 -16.53
N ILE A 234 8.02 -30.85 -15.87
CA ILE A 234 7.57 -31.71 -14.77
C ILE A 234 7.14 -30.87 -13.57
N LEU A 235 7.95 -29.88 -13.19
CA LEU A 235 7.63 -29.00 -12.08
C LEU A 235 6.35 -28.21 -12.35
N ASP A 236 6.20 -27.65 -13.54
CA ASP A 236 5.04 -26.87 -13.94
C ASP A 236 3.76 -27.72 -14.06
N SER A 237 3.89 -29.01 -14.36
CA SER A 237 2.75 -29.95 -14.36
C SER A 237 2.24 -30.27 -12.95
N ILE A 238 3.09 -30.18 -11.93
CA ILE A 238 2.72 -30.37 -10.53
C ILE A 238 2.16 -29.06 -9.96
N MET A 239 2.93 -27.98 -10.07
CA MET A 239 2.54 -26.64 -9.64
C MET A 239 3.35 -25.59 -10.40
N PRO A 240 2.70 -24.72 -11.18
CA PRO A 240 3.38 -23.60 -11.85
C PRO A 240 4.13 -22.71 -10.86
N ASN A 241 5.29 -22.20 -11.27
CA ASN A 241 6.13 -21.30 -10.48
C ASN A 241 6.69 -21.91 -9.16
N MET A 242 6.92 -23.22 -9.09
CA MET A 242 7.52 -23.84 -7.91
C MET A 242 8.91 -23.29 -7.57
N ILE A 243 9.76 -23.01 -8.57
CA ILE A 243 11.11 -22.48 -8.37
C ILE A 243 11.05 -21.05 -7.79
N PRO A 244 10.30 -20.11 -8.36
CA PRO A 244 10.05 -18.80 -7.74
C PRO A 244 9.57 -18.88 -6.29
N LEU A 245 8.63 -19.77 -5.99
CA LEU A 245 8.11 -19.95 -4.64
C LEU A 245 9.18 -20.50 -3.68
N ALA A 246 9.95 -21.49 -4.11
CA ALA A 246 11.04 -22.06 -3.32
C ALA A 246 12.14 -21.03 -3.01
N LEU A 247 12.55 -20.23 -4.01
CA LEU A 247 13.50 -19.14 -3.83
C LEU A 247 12.99 -18.09 -2.84
N THR A 248 11.72 -17.70 -2.94
CA THR A 248 11.09 -16.78 -1.99
C THR A 248 11.07 -17.37 -0.58
N GLY A 249 10.72 -18.64 -0.44
CA GLY A 249 10.75 -19.36 0.84
C GLY A 249 12.16 -19.42 1.45
N LEU A 250 13.20 -19.64 0.63
CA LEU A 250 14.59 -19.60 1.05
C LEU A 250 14.98 -18.20 1.57
N MET A 251 14.63 -17.13 0.84
CA MET A 251 14.90 -15.75 1.26
C MET A 251 14.18 -15.43 2.57
N TYR A 252 12.91 -15.82 2.69
CA TYR A 252 12.14 -15.64 3.92
C TYR A 252 12.77 -16.38 5.12
N TRP A 253 13.27 -17.60 4.92
CA TRP A 253 13.97 -18.35 5.95
C TRP A 253 15.27 -17.66 6.39
N LEU A 254 16.04 -17.10 5.43
CA LEU A 254 17.24 -16.32 5.74
C LEU A 254 16.92 -15.05 6.55
N ILE A 255 15.84 -14.37 6.23
CA ILE A 255 15.34 -13.22 7.00
C ILE A 255 15.05 -13.63 8.44
N LYS A 256 14.35 -14.75 8.64
CA LYS A 256 14.06 -15.29 9.99
C LYS A 256 15.32 -15.64 10.78
N LYS A 257 16.41 -15.98 10.10
CA LYS A 257 17.73 -16.21 10.72
C LYS A 257 18.50 -14.92 11.04
N GLY A 258 17.94 -13.76 10.74
CA GLY A 258 18.54 -12.46 11.04
C GLY A 258 19.51 -11.93 9.97
N VAL A 259 19.51 -12.53 8.77
CA VAL A 259 20.30 -11.98 7.67
C VAL A 259 19.71 -10.64 7.26
N ASN A 260 20.56 -9.60 7.26
CA ASN A 260 20.14 -8.24 6.88
C ASN A 260 19.84 -8.14 5.37
N THR A 261 19.10 -7.11 4.97
CA THR A 261 18.69 -6.90 3.57
C THR A 261 19.87 -6.80 2.60
N GLY A 262 20.98 -6.18 3.01
CA GLY A 262 22.18 -6.11 2.19
C GLY A 262 22.80 -7.47 1.95
N GLY A 263 22.87 -8.31 2.99
CA GLY A 263 23.33 -9.69 2.89
C GLY A 263 22.45 -10.54 1.97
N LEU A 264 21.11 -10.37 2.05
CA LEU A 264 20.16 -11.05 1.16
C LEU A 264 20.36 -10.65 -0.30
N LEU A 265 20.61 -9.36 -0.57
CA LEU A 265 20.88 -8.86 -1.91
C LEU A 265 22.15 -9.52 -2.48
N VAL A 266 23.23 -9.58 -1.69
CA VAL A 266 24.49 -10.23 -2.10
C VAL A 266 24.26 -11.72 -2.35
N ILE A 267 23.55 -12.43 -1.46
CA ILE A 267 23.22 -13.84 -1.63
C ILE A 267 22.41 -14.08 -2.91
N ALA A 268 21.41 -13.22 -3.19
CA ALA A 268 20.59 -13.35 -4.39
C ALA A 268 21.42 -13.14 -5.67
N ILE A 269 22.28 -12.11 -5.71
CA ILE A 269 23.12 -11.81 -6.88
C ILE A 269 24.18 -12.91 -7.08
N VAL A 270 24.97 -13.20 -6.06
CA VAL A 270 26.07 -14.17 -6.17
C VAL A 270 25.51 -15.59 -6.36
N GLY A 271 24.46 -15.94 -5.63
CA GLY A 271 23.77 -17.24 -5.77
C GLY A 271 23.13 -17.39 -7.15
N GLY A 272 22.46 -16.36 -7.67
CA GLY A 272 21.89 -16.37 -9.01
C GLY A 272 22.95 -16.57 -10.10
N ILE A 273 24.06 -15.81 -10.04
CA ILE A 273 25.18 -15.97 -10.98
C ILE A 273 25.78 -17.38 -10.90
N ALA A 274 26.03 -17.89 -9.68
CA ALA A 274 26.61 -19.22 -9.50
C ALA A 274 25.69 -20.34 -10.01
N LEU A 275 24.38 -20.28 -9.71
CA LEU A 275 23.39 -21.25 -10.17
C LEU A 275 23.17 -21.19 -11.69
N SER A 276 23.24 -20.01 -12.27
CA SER A 276 23.20 -19.85 -13.74
C SER A 276 24.48 -20.39 -14.41
N ALA A 277 25.65 -20.09 -13.85
CA ALA A 277 26.93 -20.64 -14.37
C ALA A 277 27.00 -22.16 -14.29
N LEU A 278 26.36 -22.79 -13.30
CA LEU A 278 26.22 -24.23 -13.15
C LEU A 278 25.13 -24.84 -14.05
N GLY A 279 24.37 -24.03 -14.78
CA GLY A 279 23.27 -24.49 -15.62
C GLY A 279 22.07 -25.05 -14.82
N ILE A 280 21.90 -24.63 -13.56
CA ILE A 280 20.82 -25.09 -12.69
C ILE A 280 19.61 -24.13 -12.80
N LEU A 281 19.87 -22.84 -12.90
CA LEU A 281 18.86 -21.78 -13.08
C LEU A 281 19.14 -20.93 -14.31
N ALA A 282 18.05 -20.43 -14.93
CA ALA A 282 18.09 -19.49 -16.05
C ALA A 282 17.12 -18.33 -15.77
#